data_b4365772cbbbea81a0c53bc0fa324243
#
_entry.id   b4365772cbbbea81a0c53bc0fa324243
#
_cell.length_a   1.000
_cell.length_b   1.000
_cell.length_c   1.000
_cell.angle_alpha   90.00
_cell.angle_beta   90.00
_cell.angle_gamma   90.00
#
_symmetry.space_group_name_H-M   'P 1'
#
loop_
_entity.id
_entity.type
_entity.pdbx_description
1 polymer ?
#
loop_
_entity_poly.entity_id
_entity_poly.type
_entity_poly.pdbx_seq_one_letter_code
_entity_poly.pdbx_strand_id
1 'polypeptide(L)'
;YEDYTHDYETTNVGFALQNPLRTVISDRDMPIYVGVSLGGKREVDMNDWAKFTLDASLLEGTPLTLLPEEYYILEDPEIFKVRKSNLPVADVEIKFTDAFYTDPLSLTTHYALPFKVTESSMNTIREGADYSIVAIKYVSSFSGVYYLQGEVSEVDDKGNTIEGTTVVYKEKDLINNNTLELSTLAKNKLLRPGVANLAKSNINRFQLTIDNNGESGSDYNVQIEGIEGGVTIIEGNGSYIAQSPTYTFNSGDKPCPEINLNYTYELAGKRYKVKEQLVLRRDPVNDLRVESWK
;
A
#
# COMPACT_ATOMS: atom_id res chain seq x y z
N TYR A 1 47.02 -13.95 6.48
CA TYR A 1 45.80 -13.14 6.65
C TYR A 1 46.25 -11.69 6.63
N GLU A 2 46.12 -11.01 5.49
CA GLU A 2 46.23 -9.56 5.44
C GLU A 2 45.02 -8.99 6.18
N ASP A 3 45.27 -8.18 7.19
CA ASP A 3 44.27 -7.51 7.97
C ASP A 3 43.66 -6.40 7.10
N TYR A 4 42.53 -6.62 6.50
CA TYR A 4 41.75 -5.61 5.76
C TYR A 4 41.16 -4.57 6.73
N THR A 5 42.05 -3.88 7.43
CA THR A 5 41.66 -2.89 8.46
C THR A 5 41.62 -1.47 7.94
N HIS A 6 41.90 -1.24 6.65
CA HIS A 6 41.98 0.08 6.07
C HIS A 6 40.79 0.35 5.11
N ASP A 7 40.41 1.62 5.02
CA ASP A 7 39.56 2.11 3.93
C ASP A 7 40.26 1.91 2.59
N TYR A 8 39.53 1.68 1.52
CA TYR A 8 40.11 1.60 0.19
C TYR A 8 40.67 2.97 -0.20
N GLU A 9 41.72 2.99 -1.04
CA GLU A 9 42.35 4.22 -1.52
C GLU A 9 41.37 5.12 -2.30
N THR A 10 40.32 4.52 -2.87
CA THR A 10 39.28 5.22 -3.62
C THR A 10 37.91 4.93 -3.03
N THR A 11 37.19 5.98 -2.70
CA THR A 11 35.79 5.92 -2.26
C THR A 11 34.84 6.32 -3.39
N ASN A 12 33.62 5.81 -3.35
CA ASN A 12 32.63 6.09 -4.38
C ASN A 12 31.22 6.23 -3.83
N VAL A 13 30.34 6.89 -4.61
CA VAL A 13 28.93 7.07 -4.29
C VAL A 13 28.06 6.68 -5.48
N GLY A 14 26.87 6.14 -5.22
CA GLY A 14 25.87 5.89 -6.26
C GLY A 14 24.64 5.17 -5.75
N PHE A 15 23.57 5.27 -6.51
CA PHE A 15 22.33 4.55 -6.20
C PHE A 15 22.49 3.04 -6.41
N ALA A 16 21.84 2.27 -5.55
CA ALA A 16 21.77 0.81 -5.68
C ALA A 16 20.78 0.37 -6.75
N LEU A 17 19.69 1.13 -6.94
CA LEU A 17 18.61 0.86 -7.89
C LEU A 17 18.34 2.12 -8.71
N GLN A 18 18.22 1.97 -10.04
CA GLN A 18 17.95 3.08 -10.96
C GLN A 18 16.44 3.25 -11.24
N ASN A 19 15.66 2.19 -11.12
CA ASN A 19 14.24 2.21 -11.48
C ASN A 19 13.33 1.62 -10.37
N PRO A 20 13.47 2.05 -9.10
CA PRO A 20 12.64 1.50 -8.04
C PRO A 20 11.21 2.04 -8.12
N LEU A 21 10.24 1.16 -7.78
CA LEU A 21 8.86 1.52 -7.49
C LEU A 21 8.63 1.38 -5.98
N ARG A 22 8.19 2.45 -5.36
CA ARG A 22 7.86 2.53 -3.93
C ARG A 22 6.35 2.63 -3.76
N THR A 23 5.80 1.76 -2.93
CA THR A 23 4.39 1.82 -2.52
C THR A 23 4.31 2.31 -1.08
N VAL A 24 3.49 3.33 -0.85
CA VAL A 24 3.19 3.85 0.50
C VAL A 24 1.74 3.53 0.88
N ILE A 25 1.44 3.55 2.16
CA ILE A 25 0.10 3.28 2.68
C ILE A 25 -0.50 4.60 3.16
N SER A 26 -1.73 4.89 2.70
CA SER A 26 -2.46 6.08 3.16
C SER A 26 -2.76 6.02 4.65
N ASP A 27 -2.99 7.19 5.27
CA ASP A 27 -3.35 7.35 6.69
C ASP A 27 -2.35 6.71 7.68
N ARG A 28 -1.13 6.47 7.23
CA ARG A 28 -0.02 6.07 8.08
C ARG A 28 1.10 7.07 7.93
N ASP A 29 1.67 7.51 9.04
CA ASP A 29 2.89 8.33 9.02
C ASP A 29 4.08 7.43 8.62
N MET A 30 4.16 7.17 7.31
CA MET A 30 5.17 6.30 6.71
C MET A 30 6.00 7.06 5.70
N PRO A 31 7.09 7.69 6.12
CA PRO A 31 8.04 8.26 5.19
C PRO A 31 8.75 7.16 4.40
N ILE A 32 9.19 7.49 3.19
CA ILE A 32 10.19 6.69 2.48
C ILE A 32 11.55 7.37 2.56
N TYR A 33 12.59 6.54 2.47
CA TYR A 33 13.96 7.02 2.39
C TYR A 33 14.52 6.69 1.02
N VAL A 34 15.10 7.70 0.37
CA VAL A 34 15.82 7.57 -0.90
C VAL A 34 17.25 8.00 -0.66
N GLY A 35 18.21 7.21 -1.15
CA GLY A 35 19.59 7.52 -0.88
C GLY A 35 20.58 6.74 -1.72
N VAL A 36 21.84 7.02 -1.44
CA VAL A 36 23.01 6.48 -2.12
C VAL A 36 23.86 5.64 -1.19
N SER A 37 24.51 4.64 -1.73
CA SER A 37 25.54 3.88 -1.03
C SER A 37 26.89 4.61 -1.13
N LEU A 38 27.62 4.63 0.00
CA LEU A 38 28.97 5.19 0.13
C LEU A 38 29.95 4.03 0.19
N GLY A 39 30.59 3.73 -0.94
CA GLY A 39 31.51 2.60 -1.06
C GLY A 39 32.97 2.97 -0.78
N GLY A 40 33.78 1.98 -0.39
CA GLY A 40 35.21 2.13 -0.16
C GLY A 40 35.61 2.59 1.24
N LYS A 41 34.63 2.78 2.14
CA LYS A 41 34.87 3.03 3.57
C LYS A 41 34.35 1.85 4.41
N ARG A 42 35.04 1.50 5.45
CA ARG A 42 34.59 0.51 6.43
C ARG A 42 33.53 1.10 7.36
N GLU A 43 33.76 2.32 7.80
CA GLU A 43 32.83 3.13 8.57
C GLU A 43 32.73 4.50 7.91
N VAL A 44 31.51 4.99 7.73
CA VAL A 44 31.28 6.31 7.17
C VAL A 44 31.27 7.37 8.27
N ASP A 45 31.75 8.56 7.94
CA ASP A 45 31.66 9.71 8.82
C ASP A 45 30.21 10.25 8.80
N MET A 46 29.71 10.70 9.97
CA MET A 46 28.41 11.37 10.05
C MET A 46 28.35 12.68 9.22
N ASN A 47 29.51 13.22 8.88
CA ASN A 47 29.65 14.38 7.99
C ASN A 47 29.79 14.01 6.52
N ASP A 48 29.79 12.72 6.15
CA ASP A 48 29.75 12.32 4.75
C ASP A 48 28.39 12.66 4.14
N TRP A 49 28.38 13.05 2.88
CA TRP A 49 27.21 13.57 2.19
C TRP A 49 27.28 13.31 0.68
N ALA A 50 26.12 13.45 0.03
CA ALA A 50 26.04 13.59 -1.42
C ALA A 50 24.97 14.62 -1.76
N LYS A 51 25.29 15.54 -2.69
CA LYS A 51 24.32 16.47 -3.24
C LYS A 51 23.53 15.83 -4.36
N PHE A 52 22.28 16.19 -4.46
CA PHE A 52 21.41 15.76 -5.54
C PHE A 52 20.60 16.93 -6.12
N THR A 53 20.07 16.70 -7.30
CA THR A 53 19.01 17.51 -7.91
C THR A 53 17.91 16.58 -8.42
N LEU A 54 16.70 17.11 -8.56
CA LEU A 54 15.61 16.42 -9.28
C LEU A 54 15.69 16.83 -10.75
N ASP A 55 16.24 15.92 -11.56
CA ASP A 55 16.47 16.16 -13.00
C ASP A 55 15.34 15.59 -13.83
N ALA A 56 14.35 16.43 -14.18
CA ALA A 56 13.20 16.04 -14.96
C ALA A 56 13.53 15.46 -16.35
N SER A 57 14.71 15.76 -16.91
CA SER A 57 15.14 15.21 -18.20
C SER A 57 15.31 13.69 -18.17
N LEU A 58 15.55 13.10 -16.98
CA LEU A 58 15.60 11.66 -16.80
C LEU A 58 14.27 10.94 -17.06
N LEU A 59 13.15 11.68 -17.07
CA LEU A 59 11.82 11.13 -17.37
C LEU A 59 11.52 11.08 -18.86
N GLU A 60 12.33 11.71 -19.71
CA GLU A 60 12.14 11.71 -21.16
C GLU A 60 12.15 10.27 -21.71
N GLY A 61 11.14 9.93 -22.51
CA GLY A 61 10.98 8.59 -23.06
C GLY A 61 10.51 7.51 -22.06
N THR A 62 10.18 7.89 -20.83
CA THR A 62 9.53 7.01 -19.85
C THR A 62 8.01 7.27 -19.82
N PRO A 63 7.19 6.36 -19.28
CA PRO A 63 5.76 6.59 -19.08
C PRO A 63 5.46 7.42 -17.83
N LEU A 64 6.48 7.92 -17.13
CA LEU A 64 6.36 8.57 -15.84
C LEU A 64 6.29 10.10 -15.97
N THR A 65 5.60 10.72 -15.04
CA THR A 65 5.48 12.18 -14.90
C THR A 65 6.15 12.63 -13.60
N LEU A 66 6.76 13.80 -13.60
CA LEU A 66 7.34 14.38 -12.40
C LEU A 66 6.26 14.52 -11.33
N LEU A 67 6.56 14.05 -10.11
CA LEU A 67 5.66 14.22 -8.97
C LEU A 67 5.52 15.72 -8.64
N PRO A 68 4.28 16.27 -8.57
CA PRO A 68 4.06 17.67 -8.22
C PRO A 68 4.67 18.06 -6.87
N GLU A 69 5.24 19.23 -6.76
CA GLU A 69 5.92 19.70 -5.53
C GLU A 69 5.00 19.73 -4.32
N GLU A 70 3.72 20.02 -4.50
CA GLU A 70 2.69 20.02 -3.45
C GLU A 70 2.32 18.63 -2.92
N TYR A 71 2.78 17.54 -3.57
CA TYR A 71 2.45 16.16 -3.18
C TYR A 71 3.44 15.57 -2.17
N TYR A 72 4.57 16.21 -1.94
CA TYR A 72 5.61 15.67 -1.06
C TYR A 72 6.38 16.75 -0.29
N ILE A 73 7.07 16.33 0.74
CA ILE A 73 7.98 17.13 1.53
C ILE A 73 9.30 16.38 1.63
N LEU A 74 10.39 16.99 1.13
CA LEU A 74 11.74 16.50 1.34
C LEU A 74 12.28 17.06 2.66
N GLU A 75 12.92 16.23 3.47
CA GLU A 75 13.63 16.67 4.68
C GLU A 75 14.75 17.66 4.35
N ASP A 76 15.45 17.42 3.25
CA ASP A 76 16.46 18.30 2.70
C ASP A 76 16.31 18.33 1.17
N PRO A 77 16.24 19.51 0.53
CA PRO A 77 15.99 19.63 -0.90
C PRO A 77 17.21 19.31 -1.78
N GLU A 78 18.42 19.21 -1.20
CA GLU A 78 19.65 19.13 -1.97
C GLU A 78 20.64 18.07 -1.49
N ILE A 79 20.55 17.59 -0.23
CA ILE A 79 21.61 16.81 0.38
C ILE A 79 21.08 15.50 0.96
N PHE A 80 21.70 14.39 0.55
CA PHE A 80 21.65 13.12 1.26
C PHE A 80 22.62 13.14 2.43
N LYS A 81 22.17 12.76 3.62
CA LYS A 81 22.94 12.76 4.87
C LYS A 81 23.10 11.37 5.45
N VAL A 82 24.24 11.10 6.05
CA VAL A 82 24.45 9.88 6.83
C VAL A 82 23.67 9.98 8.13
N ARG A 83 22.84 8.96 8.42
CA ARG A 83 22.07 8.87 9.69
C ARG A 83 22.74 8.02 10.74
N LYS A 84 23.56 7.05 10.32
CA LYS A 84 24.27 6.11 11.19
C LYS A 84 25.63 5.78 10.60
N SER A 85 26.68 5.95 11.37
CA SER A 85 28.06 5.70 10.94
C SER A 85 28.36 4.24 10.55
N ASN A 86 27.60 3.29 11.09
CA ASN A 86 27.75 1.87 10.75
C ASN A 86 26.98 1.42 9.49
N LEU A 87 26.28 2.34 8.84
CA LEU A 87 25.59 2.10 7.58
C LEU A 87 26.17 2.99 6.48
N PRO A 88 26.82 2.42 5.45
CA PRO A 88 27.42 3.19 4.37
C PRO A 88 26.35 3.71 3.38
N VAL A 89 25.39 4.46 3.92
CA VAL A 89 24.26 5.05 3.19
C VAL A 89 24.06 6.48 3.63
N ALA A 90 23.89 7.37 2.66
CA ALA A 90 23.38 8.72 2.85
C ALA A 90 22.00 8.81 2.18
N ASP A 91 21.01 9.34 2.87
CA ASP A 91 19.63 9.38 2.38
C ASP A 91 18.91 10.68 2.74
N VAL A 92 17.71 10.85 2.17
CA VAL A 92 16.75 11.89 2.50
C VAL A 92 15.40 11.26 2.78
N GLU A 93 14.70 11.78 3.78
CA GLU A 93 13.33 11.40 4.10
C GLU A 93 12.36 12.14 3.18
N ILE A 94 11.34 11.41 2.70
CA ILE A 94 10.26 11.95 1.88
C ILE A 94 8.93 11.58 2.54
N LYS A 95 8.13 12.61 2.87
CA LYS A 95 6.74 12.47 3.33
C LYS A 95 5.79 12.90 2.24
N PHE A 96 4.58 12.32 2.23
CA PHE A 96 3.55 12.63 1.24
C PHE A 96 2.42 13.41 1.88
N THR A 97 1.87 14.36 1.12
CA THR A 97 0.77 15.23 1.56
C THR A 97 -0.59 14.61 1.24
N ASP A 98 -1.66 15.17 1.79
CA ASP A 98 -3.02 14.75 1.45
C ASP A 98 -3.34 14.92 -0.05
N ALA A 99 -2.74 15.90 -0.72
CA ALA A 99 -2.91 16.11 -2.15
C ALA A 99 -2.46 14.88 -2.96
N PHE A 100 -1.34 14.23 -2.57
CA PHE A 100 -0.89 12.98 -3.19
C PHE A 100 -1.91 11.85 -3.04
N TYR A 101 -2.50 11.71 -1.85
CA TYR A 101 -3.45 10.63 -1.55
C TYR A 101 -4.86 10.86 -2.12
N THR A 102 -5.16 12.06 -2.61
CA THR A 102 -6.45 12.39 -3.24
C THR A 102 -6.43 12.32 -4.76
N ASP A 103 -5.24 12.29 -5.37
CA ASP A 103 -5.09 12.17 -6.81
C ASP A 103 -5.25 10.70 -7.26
N PRO A 104 -6.22 10.38 -8.13
CA PRO A 104 -6.38 9.02 -8.68
C PRO A 104 -5.15 8.49 -9.42
N LEU A 105 -4.33 9.34 -10.01
CA LEU A 105 -3.11 8.94 -10.71
C LEU A 105 -2.04 8.39 -9.75
N SER A 106 -2.08 8.81 -8.48
CA SER A 106 -1.19 8.29 -7.43
C SER A 106 -1.46 6.84 -7.03
N LEU A 107 -2.56 6.24 -7.49
CA LEU A 107 -2.86 4.81 -7.32
C LEU A 107 -2.06 3.92 -8.29
N THR A 108 -1.51 4.53 -9.32
CA THR A 108 -0.84 3.83 -10.42
C THR A 108 0.64 4.19 -10.47
N THR A 109 1.41 3.45 -11.26
CA THR A 109 2.80 3.78 -11.57
C THR A 109 2.82 4.94 -12.58
N HIS A 110 2.55 6.15 -12.09
CA HIS A 110 2.44 7.37 -12.90
C HIS A 110 3.47 8.43 -12.52
N TYR A 111 3.63 8.69 -11.23
CA TYR A 111 4.51 9.73 -10.72
C TYR A 111 5.88 9.21 -10.30
N ALA A 112 6.92 10.03 -10.49
CA ALA A 112 8.26 9.72 -10.05
C ALA A 112 9.04 10.97 -9.60
N LEU A 113 10.04 10.74 -8.75
CA LEU A 113 11.09 11.69 -8.39
C LEU A 113 12.42 11.24 -9.02
N PRO A 114 12.95 11.99 -10.01
CA PRO A 114 14.18 11.66 -10.72
C PRO A 114 15.40 12.26 -10.03
N PHE A 115 15.98 11.54 -9.09
CA PHE A 115 17.19 11.97 -8.36
C PHE A 115 18.44 11.80 -9.22
N LYS A 116 19.34 12.79 -9.19
CA LYS A 116 20.66 12.74 -9.79
C LYS A 116 21.70 13.28 -8.83
N VAL A 117 22.75 12.50 -8.57
CA VAL A 117 23.89 12.94 -7.74
C VAL A 117 24.75 13.89 -8.56
N THR A 118 25.09 15.03 -7.97
CA THR A 118 25.92 16.07 -8.62
C THR A 118 27.28 16.24 -7.98
N GLU A 119 27.37 16.05 -6.67
CA GLU A 119 28.61 16.19 -5.88
C GLU A 119 28.56 15.26 -4.66
N SER A 120 29.71 14.96 -4.07
CA SER A 120 29.79 14.08 -2.90
C SER A 120 31.10 14.30 -2.14
N SER A 121 31.12 13.93 -0.86
CA SER A 121 32.34 13.80 -0.07
C SER A 121 33.20 12.61 -0.48
N MET A 122 32.68 11.70 -1.34
CA MET A 122 33.45 10.58 -1.90
C MET A 122 34.29 11.02 -3.10
N ASN A 123 35.34 10.25 -3.40
CA ASN A 123 36.27 10.57 -4.50
C ASN A 123 35.61 10.54 -5.89
N THR A 124 34.67 9.60 -6.10
CA THR A 124 34.05 9.41 -7.41
C THR A 124 32.53 9.16 -7.30
N ILE A 125 31.79 9.60 -8.31
CA ILE A 125 30.40 9.20 -8.54
C ILE A 125 30.42 8.02 -9.52
N ARG A 126 29.76 6.92 -9.18
CA ARG A 126 29.76 5.72 -10.05
C ARG A 126 28.98 5.98 -11.33
N GLU A 127 29.64 5.76 -12.47
CA GLU A 127 29.01 5.85 -13.78
C GLU A 127 27.82 4.88 -13.89
N GLY A 128 26.70 5.37 -14.42
CA GLY A 128 25.45 4.61 -14.56
C GLY A 128 24.69 4.35 -13.24
N ALA A 129 25.25 4.79 -12.11
CA ALA A 129 24.60 4.75 -10.80
C ALA A 129 24.48 6.14 -10.16
N ASP A 130 24.71 7.18 -10.95
CA ASP A 130 24.59 8.59 -10.56
C ASP A 130 23.12 9.08 -10.47
N TYR A 131 22.16 8.25 -10.90
CA TYR A 131 20.75 8.59 -10.91
C TYR A 131 19.85 7.47 -10.39
N SER A 132 18.64 7.86 -9.96
CA SER A 132 17.56 6.93 -9.64
C SER A 132 16.21 7.60 -9.94
N ILE A 133 15.39 6.95 -10.75
CA ILE A 133 14.02 7.39 -11.05
C ILE A 133 13.07 6.63 -10.13
N VAL A 134 12.71 7.23 -9.02
CA VAL A 134 11.89 6.62 -7.97
C VAL A 134 10.42 6.82 -8.31
N ALA A 135 9.77 5.81 -8.89
CA ALA A 135 8.32 5.83 -9.07
C ALA A 135 7.61 5.58 -7.74
N ILE A 136 6.48 6.25 -7.53
CA ILE A 136 5.77 6.24 -6.26
C ILE A 136 4.29 6.06 -6.51
N LYS A 137 3.66 5.15 -5.77
CA LYS A 137 2.21 4.97 -5.71
C LYS A 137 1.75 4.72 -4.27
N TYR A 138 0.45 4.79 -4.03
CA TYR A 138 -0.09 4.43 -2.73
C TYR A 138 -1.15 3.33 -2.81
N VAL A 139 -1.39 2.70 -1.67
CA VAL A 139 -2.53 1.83 -1.41
C VAL A 139 -3.26 2.30 -0.15
N SER A 140 -4.56 2.03 -0.08
CA SER A 140 -5.36 2.32 1.10
C SER A 140 -4.88 1.52 2.32
N SER A 141 -4.89 2.13 3.49
CA SER A 141 -4.61 1.43 4.76
C SER A 141 -5.62 0.32 5.07
N PHE A 142 -6.76 0.33 4.41
CA PHE A 142 -7.82 -0.67 4.54
C PHE A 142 -7.72 -1.79 3.50
N SER A 143 -6.84 -1.67 2.49
CA SER A 143 -6.62 -2.70 1.47
C SER A 143 -5.83 -3.88 2.04
N GLY A 144 -5.92 -5.02 1.36
CA GLY A 144 -5.15 -6.20 1.73
C GLY A 144 -5.92 -7.51 1.59
N VAL A 145 -5.30 -8.58 2.06
CA VAL A 145 -5.89 -9.92 2.03
C VAL A 145 -6.64 -10.20 3.32
N TYR A 146 -7.90 -10.55 3.20
CA TYR A 146 -8.81 -10.84 4.31
C TYR A 146 -9.29 -12.28 4.27
N TYR A 147 -9.44 -12.91 5.43
CA TYR A 147 -10.23 -14.14 5.56
C TYR A 147 -11.71 -13.78 5.42
N LEU A 148 -12.42 -14.58 4.65
CA LEU A 148 -13.84 -14.41 4.34
C LEU A 148 -14.67 -15.47 5.05
N GLN A 149 -15.61 -15.05 5.87
CA GLN A 149 -16.58 -15.92 6.50
C GLN A 149 -17.97 -15.28 6.57
N GLY A 150 -19.03 -16.07 6.53
CA GLY A 150 -20.38 -15.53 6.58
C GLY A 150 -21.46 -16.51 6.20
N GLU A 151 -22.62 -15.95 5.86
CA GLU A 151 -23.79 -16.68 5.36
C GLU A 151 -24.51 -15.88 4.27
N VAL A 152 -25.14 -16.58 3.36
CA VAL A 152 -25.98 -16.03 2.29
C VAL A 152 -27.28 -16.82 2.19
N SER A 153 -28.40 -16.12 1.99
CA SER A 153 -29.72 -16.73 1.80
C SER A 153 -30.43 -16.06 0.63
N GLU A 154 -31.17 -16.83 -0.17
CA GLU A 154 -32.13 -16.27 -1.12
C GLU A 154 -33.29 -15.63 -0.34
N VAL A 155 -33.78 -14.50 -0.81
CA VAL A 155 -34.90 -13.77 -0.18
C VAL A 155 -36.01 -13.50 -1.20
N ASP A 156 -37.23 -13.42 -0.71
CA ASP A 156 -38.38 -13.02 -1.50
C ASP A 156 -38.40 -11.49 -1.76
N ASP A 157 -39.37 -11.00 -2.51
CA ASP A 157 -39.53 -9.58 -2.85
C ASP A 157 -39.80 -8.71 -1.59
N LYS A 158 -40.16 -9.30 -0.47
CA LYS A 158 -40.39 -8.62 0.82
C LYS A 158 -39.13 -8.68 1.71
N GLY A 159 -38.06 -9.32 1.28
CA GLY A 159 -36.82 -9.49 2.02
C GLY A 159 -36.84 -10.63 3.04
N ASN A 160 -37.86 -11.51 3.00
CA ASN A 160 -37.91 -12.68 3.89
C ASN A 160 -37.03 -13.79 3.32
N THR A 161 -36.26 -14.44 4.18
CA THR A 161 -35.42 -15.60 3.79
C THR A 161 -36.28 -16.76 3.32
N ILE A 162 -35.96 -17.31 2.17
CA ILE A 162 -36.57 -18.53 1.63
C ILE A 162 -35.96 -19.74 2.36
N GLU A 163 -36.81 -20.54 2.98
CA GLU A 163 -36.39 -21.71 3.77
C GLU A 163 -35.53 -22.65 2.94
N GLY A 164 -34.47 -23.19 3.56
CA GLY A 164 -33.54 -24.15 2.94
C GLY A 164 -32.52 -23.55 1.95
N THR A 165 -32.52 -22.23 1.75
CA THR A 165 -31.56 -21.59 0.82
C THR A 165 -30.31 -21.05 1.48
N THR A 166 -30.22 -21.06 2.81
CA THR A 166 -29.07 -20.51 3.54
C THR A 166 -27.83 -21.38 3.34
N VAL A 167 -26.76 -20.75 2.86
CA VAL A 167 -25.43 -21.33 2.74
C VAL A 167 -24.51 -20.61 3.72
N VAL A 168 -23.94 -21.38 4.64
CA VAL A 168 -22.92 -20.90 5.58
C VAL A 168 -21.53 -21.22 5.02
N TYR A 169 -20.66 -20.20 4.97
CA TYR A 169 -19.26 -20.33 4.53
C TYR A 169 -18.33 -19.80 5.63
N LYS A 170 -18.34 -20.54 6.74
CA LYS A 170 -17.53 -20.23 7.93
C LYS A 170 -16.94 -21.52 8.47
N GLU A 171 -15.61 -21.57 8.52
CA GLU A 171 -14.87 -22.67 9.14
C GLU A 171 -14.64 -22.39 10.64
N LYS A 172 -14.44 -23.46 11.40
CA LYS A 172 -14.20 -23.35 12.84
C LYS A 172 -12.96 -22.51 13.16
N ASP A 173 -11.88 -22.75 12.43
CA ASP A 173 -10.63 -22.05 12.59
C ASP A 173 -10.50 -20.99 11.49
N LEU A 174 -10.19 -19.76 11.87
CA LEU A 174 -10.12 -18.61 10.95
C LEU A 174 -9.22 -18.88 9.73
N ILE A 175 -8.08 -19.51 9.95
CA ILE A 175 -7.08 -19.77 8.92
C ILE A 175 -7.54 -20.73 7.81
N ASN A 176 -8.60 -21.51 8.06
CA ASN A 176 -9.16 -22.43 7.10
C ASN A 176 -10.21 -21.79 6.19
N ASN A 177 -10.62 -20.55 6.49
CA ASN A 177 -11.56 -19.83 5.64
C ASN A 177 -10.90 -19.39 4.32
N ASN A 178 -11.71 -19.23 3.30
CA ASN A 178 -11.27 -18.64 2.05
C ASN A 178 -10.75 -17.23 2.28
N THR A 179 -9.87 -16.76 1.42
CA THR A 179 -9.37 -15.40 1.44
C THR A 179 -9.82 -14.63 0.21
N LEU A 180 -9.99 -13.32 0.37
CA LEU A 180 -10.17 -12.40 -0.74
C LEU A 180 -9.24 -11.18 -0.55
N GLU A 181 -8.91 -10.52 -1.65
CA GLU A 181 -8.14 -9.30 -1.64
C GLU A 181 -9.06 -8.11 -1.86
N LEU A 182 -9.07 -7.16 -0.92
CA LEU A 182 -9.67 -5.85 -1.10
C LEU A 182 -8.64 -4.93 -1.72
N SER A 183 -8.85 -4.53 -2.96
CA SER A 183 -7.95 -3.63 -3.69
C SER A 183 -8.39 -2.17 -3.59
N THR A 184 -7.42 -1.26 -3.68
CA THR A 184 -7.63 0.18 -3.51
C THR A 184 -8.33 0.78 -4.73
N LEU A 185 -9.41 1.54 -4.52
CA LEU A 185 -10.05 2.42 -5.51
C LEU A 185 -9.78 3.91 -5.20
N ALA A 186 -9.65 4.25 -3.93
CA ALA A 186 -9.27 5.56 -3.42
C ALA A 186 -8.77 5.42 -1.97
N LYS A 187 -8.35 6.51 -1.34
CA LYS A 187 -7.83 6.53 0.03
C LYS A 187 -8.71 5.72 1.01
N ASN A 188 -10.02 5.87 0.91
CA ASN A 188 -11.02 5.22 1.76
C ASN A 188 -12.02 4.34 1.00
N LYS A 189 -11.72 4.00 -0.26
CA LYS A 189 -12.58 3.18 -1.11
C LYS A 189 -11.87 1.91 -1.57
N LEU A 190 -12.57 0.80 -1.46
CA LEU A 190 -12.05 -0.53 -1.77
C LEU A 190 -12.95 -1.23 -2.79
N LEU A 191 -12.33 -2.01 -3.67
CA LEU A 191 -13.01 -2.96 -4.51
C LEU A 191 -13.10 -4.31 -3.78
N ARG A 192 -14.33 -4.82 -3.60
CA ARG A 192 -14.59 -6.18 -3.14
C ARG A 192 -14.90 -7.05 -4.36
N PRO A 193 -14.05 -8.02 -4.71
CA PRO A 193 -14.28 -8.95 -5.82
C PRO A 193 -15.27 -10.03 -5.41
N GLY A 194 -16.20 -10.34 -6.31
CA GLY A 194 -17.26 -11.34 -6.08
C GLY A 194 -18.33 -10.87 -5.09
N VAL A 195 -19.24 -11.78 -4.70
CA VAL A 195 -20.29 -11.60 -3.68
C VAL A 195 -20.42 -12.84 -2.83
N ALA A 196 -20.67 -12.69 -1.53
CA ALA A 196 -20.78 -13.80 -0.59
C ALA A 196 -19.62 -14.80 -0.78
N ASN A 197 -19.92 -16.10 -0.87
CA ASN A 197 -18.96 -17.17 -1.11
C ASN A 197 -18.68 -17.45 -2.60
N LEU A 198 -19.30 -16.70 -3.52
CA LEU A 198 -19.03 -16.86 -4.94
C LEU A 198 -17.61 -16.45 -5.28
N ALA A 199 -17.01 -17.15 -6.22
CA ALA A 199 -15.63 -16.98 -6.60
C ALA A 199 -15.28 -15.51 -6.88
N LYS A 200 -14.04 -15.17 -6.60
CA LYS A 200 -13.39 -13.88 -6.87
C LYS A 200 -13.54 -13.49 -8.34
N SER A 201 -14.69 -12.95 -8.70
CA SER A 201 -15.03 -12.59 -10.07
C SER A 201 -15.04 -11.08 -10.22
N ASN A 202 -14.38 -10.58 -11.25
CA ASN A 202 -14.50 -9.17 -11.64
C ASN A 202 -15.90 -8.81 -12.14
N ILE A 203 -16.76 -9.79 -12.40
CA ILE A 203 -18.13 -9.59 -12.90
C ILE A 203 -19.08 -9.24 -11.76
N ASN A 204 -18.92 -9.85 -10.58
CA ASN A 204 -19.82 -9.66 -9.43
C ASN A 204 -19.14 -8.83 -8.34
N ARG A 205 -18.51 -7.74 -8.72
CA ARG A 205 -17.76 -6.85 -7.83
C ARG A 205 -18.61 -5.67 -7.35
N PHE A 206 -18.24 -5.09 -6.22
CA PHE A 206 -18.86 -3.89 -5.68
C PHE A 206 -17.87 -3.07 -4.86
N GLN A 207 -18.24 -1.86 -4.49
CA GLN A 207 -17.41 -0.91 -3.76
C GLN A 207 -17.78 -0.88 -2.27
N LEU A 208 -16.76 -0.77 -1.43
CA LEU A 208 -16.85 -0.41 -0.03
C LEU A 208 -16.27 0.99 0.17
N THR A 209 -16.99 1.87 0.84
CA THR A 209 -16.49 3.17 1.27
C THR A 209 -16.43 3.20 2.79
N ILE A 210 -15.26 3.47 3.36
CA ILE A 210 -15.02 3.52 4.81
C ILE A 210 -15.05 4.98 5.24
N ASP A 211 -15.99 5.33 6.14
CA ASP A 211 -16.23 6.71 6.60
C ASP A 211 -15.26 7.08 7.73
N ASN A 212 -13.97 7.15 7.41
CA ASN A 212 -12.93 7.41 8.41
C ASN A 212 -12.68 8.90 8.71
N ASN A 213 -13.34 9.83 8.03
CA ASN A 213 -13.24 11.30 8.24
C ASN A 213 -11.80 11.83 8.48
N GLY A 214 -10.78 11.09 8.02
CA GLY A 214 -9.36 11.40 8.23
C GLY A 214 -8.80 10.99 9.59
N GLU A 215 -9.57 10.34 10.45
CA GLU A 215 -9.11 9.80 11.74
C GLU A 215 -8.53 8.39 11.54
N SER A 216 -7.49 8.04 12.28
CA SER A 216 -6.90 6.70 12.25
C SER A 216 -7.13 5.97 13.58
N GLY A 217 -7.32 4.64 13.50
CA GLY A 217 -7.37 3.77 14.69
C GLY A 217 -8.72 3.67 15.40
N SER A 218 -9.78 4.24 14.81
CA SER A 218 -11.18 4.15 15.32
C SER A 218 -12.00 3.12 14.55
N ASP A 219 -13.22 2.88 15.03
CA ASP A 219 -14.22 2.09 14.30
C ASP A 219 -15.02 3.03 13.39
N TYR A 220 -15.32 2.56 12.18
CA TYR A 220 -15.97 3.37 11.14
C TYR A 220 -17.18 2.68 10.55
N ASN A 221 -18.13 3.46 10.04
CA ASN A 221 -19.19 2.94 9.17
C ASN A 221 -18.61 2.56 7.81
N VAL A 222 -19.20 1.53 7.20
CA VAL A 222 -18.87 1.09 5.85
C VAL A 222 -20.12 1.18 4.99
N GLN A 223 -20.05 1.97 3.92
CA GLN A 223 -21.07 2.03 2.90
C GLN A 223 -20.79 0.97 1.83
N ILE A 224 -21.84 0.36 1.30
CA ILE A 224 -21.77 -0.71 0.29
C ILE A 224 -22.52 -0.23 -0.94
N GLU A 225 -21.83 -0.15 -2.07
CA GLU A 225 -22.38 0.41 -3.30
C GLU A 225 -22.05 -0.46 -4.51
N GLY A 226 -23.00 -0.63 -5.41
CA GLY A 226 -22.75 -1.21 -6.73
C GLY A 226 -21.83 -0.31 -7.57
N ILE A 227 -21.10 -0.92 -8.50
CA ILE A 227 -20.26 -0.20 -9.47
C ILE A 227 -20.61 -0.63 -10.89
N GLU A 228 -20.23 0.18 -11.87
CA GLU A 228 -20.43 -0.14 -13.30
C GLU A 228 -19.79 -1.49 -13.66
N GLY A 229 -20.57 -2.34 -14.32
CA GLY A 229 -20.13 -3.70 -14.67
C GLY A 229 -19.99 -4.66 -13.50
N GLY A 230 -20.48 -4.29 -12.32
CA GLY A 230 -20.53 -5.12 -11.13
C GLY A 230 -21.92 -5.67 -10.84
N VAL A 231 -22.11 -6.16 -9.61
CA VAL A 231 -23.41 -6.66 -9.14
C VAL A 231 -24.32 -5.48 -8.73
N THR A 232 -25.63 -5.66 -8.85
CA THR A 232 -26.61 -4.71 -8.32
C THR A 232 -26.73 -4.89 -6.81
N ILE A 233 -26.28 -3.89 -6.06
CA ILE A 233 -26.52 -3.80 -4.62
C ILE A 233 -27.87 -3.09 -4.40
N ILE A 234 -28.79 -3.72 -3.68
CA ILE A 234 -30.12 -3.19 -3.38
C ILE A 234 -30.04 -2.31 -2.13
N GLU A 235 -29.41 -2.83 -1.09
CA GLU A 235 -29.17 -2.16 0.18
C GLU A 235 -27.94 -2.76 0.85
N GLY A 236 -27.27 -2.00 1.70
CA GLY A 236 -26.15 -2.53 2.45
C GLY A 236 -25.58 -1.51 3.43
N ASN A 237 -25.04 -2.04 4.51
CA ASN A 237 -24.26 -1.31 5.50
C ASN A 237 -23.24 -2.24 6.13
N GLY A 238 -22.24 -1.65 6.77
CA GLY A 238 -21.22 -2.40 7.47
C GLY A 238 -20.50 -1.56 8.51
N SER A 239 -19.55 -2.20 9.17
CA SER A 239 -18.63 -1.54 10.09
C SER A 239 -17.20 -2.04 9.88
N TYR A 240 -16.26 -1.14 9.95
CA TYR A 240 -14.84 -1.45 10.12
C TYR A 240 -14.51 -1.34 11.60
N ILE A 241 -13.88 -2.34 12.15
CA ILE A 241 -13.42 -2.41 13.53
C ILE A 241 -11.90 -2.50 13.51
N ALA A 242 -11.22 -1.46 13.99
CA ALA A 242 -9.76 -1.36 13.92
C ALA A 242 -9.05 -2.43 14.76
N GLN A 243 -9.67 -2.86 15.85
CA GLN A 243 -9.14 -3.87 16.76
C GLN A 243 -10.24 -4.91 17.05
N SER A 244 -10.20 -6.02 16.31
CA SER A 244 -11.16 -7.10 16.52
C SER A 244 -11.17 -7.54 17.99
N PRO A 245 -12.34 -7.70 18.61
CA PRO A 245 -12.47 -8.25 19.95
C PRO A 245 -12.19 -9.78 19.98
N THR A 246 -12.13 -10.42 18.82
CA THR A 246 -12.07 -11.89 18.70
C THR A 246 -10.78 -12.39 18.06
N TYR A 247 -10.22 -11.65 17.10
CA TYR A 247 -9.14 -12.15 16.25
C TYR A 247 -7.86 -11.34 16.44
N THR A 248 -6.73 -12.06 16.44
CA THR A 248 -5.38 -11.48 16.47
C THR A 248 -4.57 -11.95 15.26
N PHE A 249 -3.54 -11.20 14.89
CA PHE A 249 -2.58 -11.66 13.88
C PHE A 249 -1.82 -12.90 14.38
N ASN A 250 -1.51 -13.82 13.47
CA ASN A 250 -0.79 -15.06 13.79
C ASN A 250 0.56 -14.86 14.49
N SER A 251 1.12 -13.66 14.47
CA SER A 251 2.43 -13.32 15.03
C SER A 251 2.40 -12.79 16.46
N GLY A 252 1.25 -12.80 17.14
CA GLY A 252 1.19 -12.32 18.50
C GLY A 252 -0.16 -11.76 18.94
N ASP A 253 -0.15 -11.03 20.05
CA ASP A 253 -1.34 -10.55 20.75
C ASP A 253 -1.98 -9.28 20.15
N LYS A 254 -1.55 -8.85 18.95
CA LYS A 254 -2.12 -7.66 18.32
C LYS A 254 -3.45 -8.00 17.66
N PRO A 255 -4.56 -7.35 18.06
CA PRO A 255 -5.84 -7.49 17.37
C PRO A 255 -5.68 -7.12 15.90
N CYS A 256 -6.31 -7.89 15.03
CA CYS A 256 -6.38 -7.55 13.60
C CYS A 256 -7.65 -6.77 13.30
N PRO A 257 -7.64 -5.89 12.30
CA PRO A 257 -8.85 -5.25 11.81
C PRO A 257 -9.85 -6.24 11.23
N GLU A 258 -11.14 -5.91 11.35
CA GLU A 258 -12.22 -6.65 10.71
C GLU A 258 -13.24 -5.72 10.06
N ILE A 259 -13.91 -6.21 9.03
CA ILE A 259 -15.01 -5.53 8.36
C ILE A 259 -16.23 -6.44 8.43
N ASN A 260 -17.31 -5.95 9.02
CA ASN A 260 -18.58 -6.66 9.08
C ASN A 260 -19.52 -6.03 8.05
N LEU A 261 -20.10 -6.85 7.16
CA LEU A 261 -20.97 -6.39 6.08
C LEU A 261 -22.33 -7.09 6.15
N ASN A 262 -23.40 -6.30 5.99
CA ASN A 262 -24.74 -6.79 5.79
C ASN A 262 -25.28 -6.13 4.51
N TYR A 263 -25.63 -6.93 3.51
CA TYR A 263 -26.10 -6.39 2.24
C TYR A 263 -27.06 -7.34 1.51
N THR A 264 -27.87 -6.76 0.64
CA THR A 264 -28.74 -7.49 -0.27
C THR A 264 -28.31 -7.16 -1.70
N TYR A 265 -28.10 -8.18 -2.51
CA TYR A 265 -27.77 -8.04 -3.91
C TYR A 265 -28.72 -8.79 -4.82
N GLU A 266 -28.80 -8.39 -6.10
CA GLU A 266 -29.54 -9.08 -7.14
C GLU A 266 -28.59 -9.72 -8.14
N LEU A 267 -28.81 -10.99 -8.43
CA LEU A 267 -28.08 -11.76 -9.43
C LEU A 267 -29.01 -12.72 -10.13
N ALA A 268 -29.03 -12.67 -11.48
CA ALA A 268 -29.85 -13.52 -12.33
C ALA A 268 -31.36 -13.48 -11.98
N GLY A 269 -31.87 -12.30 -11.61
CA GLY A 269 -33.27 -12.10 -11.27
C GLY A 269 -33.70 -12.62 -9.89
N LYS A 270 -32.74 -12.99 -9.06
CA LYS A 270 -32.96 -13.42 -7.68
C LYS A 270 -32.26 -12.48 -6.71
N ARG A 271 -32.82 -12.34 -5.51
CA ARG A 271 -32.25 -11.51 -4.45
C ARG A 271 -31.63 -12.37 -3.36
N TYR A 272 -30.48 -11.91 -2.86
CA TYR A 272 -29.70 -12.63 -1.86
C TYR A 272 -29.33 -11.66 -0.74
N LYS A 273 -29.58 -12.08 0.51
CA LYS A 273 -29.14 -11.37 1.71
C LYS A 273 -27.91 -12.01 2.28
N VAL A 274 -26.91 -11.21 2.59
CA VAL A 274 -25.59 -11.63 3.06
C VAL A 274 -25.27 -11.02 4.39
N LYS A 275 -24.73 -11.83 5.28
CA LYS A 275 -23.98 -11.36 6.46
C LYS A 275 -22.57 -11.95 6.35
N GLU A 276 -21.58 -11.09 6.26
CA GLU A 276 -20.20 -11.55 6.16
C GLU A 276 -19.25 -10.75 7.05
N GLN A 277 -18.18 -11.39 7.44
CA GLN A 277 -17.09 -10.84 8.18
C GLN A 277 -15.78 -11.08 7.42
N LEU A 278 -15.05 -10.02 7.22
CA LEU A 278 -13.73 -10.00 6.61
C LEU A 278 -12.72 -9.71 7.71
N VAL A 279 -11.80 -10.62 7.96
CA VAL A 279 -10.77 -10.45 8.99
C VAL A 279 -9.41 -10.29 8.33
N LEU A 280 -8.73 -9.19 8.59
CA LEU A 280 -7.44 -8.90 7.95
C LEU A 280 -6.42 -9.98 8.30
N ARG A 281 -5.93 -10.65 7.26
CA ARG A 281 -4.98 -11.76 7.42
C ARG A 281 -3.59 -11.29 7.84
N ARG A 282 -3.15 -10.14 7.30
CA ARG A 282 -1.81 -9.63 7.48
C ARG A 282 -1.79 -8.12 7.30
N ASP A 283 -1.06 -7.40 8.12
CA ASP A 283 -0.91 -5.97 7.96
C ASP A 283 -0.26 -5.67 6.60
N PRO A 284 -0.87 -4.81 5.76
CA PRO A 284 -0.36 -4.48 4.43
C PRO A 284 1.09 -3.92 4.44
N VAL A 285 1.54 -3.32 5.53
CA VAL A 285 2.95 -2.91 5.71
C VAL A 285 3.92 -4.07 5.50
N ASN A 286 3.54 -5.27 5.93
CA ASN A 286 4.40 -6.45 5.83
C ASN A 286 4.51 -7.00 4.40
N ASP A 287 3.65 -6.54 3.49
CA ASP A 287 3.62 -6.97 2.10
C ASP A 287 4.30 -5.96 1.16
N LEU A 288 4.70 -4.79 1.68
CA LEU A 288 5.43 -3.81 0.90
C LEU A 288 6.79 -4.35 0.47
N ARG A 289 7.09 -4.15 -0.81
CA ARG A 289 8.39 -4.49 -1.41
C ARG A 289 8.85 -3.31 -2.26
N VAL A 290 10.16 -3.22 -2.43
CA VAL A 290 10.72 -2.37 -3.49
C VAL A 290 10.62 -3.19 -4.78
N GLU A 291 9.82 -2.72 -5.70
CA GLU A 291 9.63 -3.31 -7.02
C GLU A 291 10.43 -2.50 -8.06
N SER A 292 10.46 -2.95 -9.29
CA SER A 292 10.93 -2.15 -10.42
C SER A 292 9.74 -1.69 -11.24
N TRP A 293 9.77 -0.43 -11.69
CA TRP A 293 8.75 0.08 -12.60
C TRP A 293 9.09 -0.18 -14.08
N LYS A 294 10.31 -0.66 -14.38
CA LYS A 294 10.83 -0.93 -15.72
C LYS A 294 11.09 -2.43 -15.92
#